data_51e1b9d7c16a87da197ee2c402a203a0
#
_entry.id   51e1b9d7c16a87da197ee2c402a203a0
#
_cell.length_a   1.000
_cell.length_b   1.000
_cell.length_c   1.000
_cell.angle_alpha   90.00
_cell.angle_beta   90.00
_cell.angle_gamma   90.00
#
_symmetry.space_group_name_H-M   'P 1'
#
loop_
_entity.id
_entity.type
_entity.pdbx_description
1 polymer ?
#
loop_
_entity_poly.entity_id
_entity_poly.type
_entity_poly.pdbx_seq_one_letter_code
_entity_poly.pdbx_strand_id
1 'polypeptide(L)'
;LAAQKQLLDLNPTISIEAYPERLTSKNALQLCSVYDVIVDGTDNFTTRYLINDAVIKTGKPMVYGAIFKFEGQLSVFNYQNGPSYRCLFPKPPKKGFIPNCNEVGVLGVLTGIIGTMMANEVIKIILKFSDVLSGVLLCYDSRTTKMSKLKINRNQSEIDHIINQTELQEIQE
;
A
#
# COMPACT_ATOMS: atom_id res chain seq x y z
N LEU A 1 -7.04 18.54 0.41
CA LEU A 1 -7.75 19.63 1.13
C LEU A 1 -9.19 19.23 1.48
N ALA A 2 -10.03 18.72 0.56
CA ALA A 2 -11.41 18.32 0.87
C ALA A 2 -11.46 17.19 1.93
N ALA A 3 -10.65 16.13 1.75
CA ALA A 3 -10.55 15.05 2.72
C ALA A 3 -10.05 15.53 4.09
N GLN A 4 -9.05 16.42 4.13
CA GLN A 4 -8.55 17.02 5.37
C GLN A 4 -9.67 17.72 6.14
N LYS A 5 -10.48 18.55 5.45
CA LYS A 5 -11.61 19.26 6.06
C LYS A 5 -12.61 18.27 6.66
N GLN A 6 -13.05 17.26 5.90
CA GLN A 6 -14.00 16.26 6.38
C GLN A 6 -13.48 15.47 7.59
N LEU A 7 -12.20 15.12 7.60
CA LEU A 7 -11.59 14.38 8.71
C LEU A 7 -11.47 15.26 9.97
N LEU A 8 -11.14 16.54 9.83
CA LEU A 8 -11.12 17.48 10.95
C LEU A 8 -12.53 17.79 11.49
N ASP A 9 -13.54 17.83 10.61
CA ASP A 9 -14.94 17.97 11.04
C ASP A 9 -15.40 16.73 11.84
N LEU A 10 -14.90 15.53 11.46
CA LEU A 10 -15.20 14.28 12.16
C LEU A 10 -14.46 14.17 13.51
N ASN A 11 -13.20 14.54 13.54
CA ASN A 11 -12.38 14.50 14.77
C ASN A 11 -11.40 15.69 14.80
N PRO A 12 -11.76 16.80 15.48
CA PRO A 12 -10.92 17.99 15.55
C PRO A 12 -9.72 17.85 16.50
N THR A 13 -9.58 16.73 17.21
CA THR A 13 -8.50 16.55 18.21
C THR A 13 -7.22 15.97 17.61
N ILE A 14 -7.25 15.54 16.34
CA ILE A 14 -6.09 14.98 15.65
C ILE A 14 -5.43 16.01 14.73
N SER A 15 -4.12 15.89 14.53
CA SER A 15 -3.39 16.67 13.54
C SER A 15 -3.45 15.98 12.18
N ILE A 16 -3.86 16.72 11.15
CA ILE A 16 -3.94 16.22 9.78
C ILE A 16 -3.17 17.17 8.89
N GLU A 17 -2.08 16.68 8.32
CA GLU A 17 -1.28 17.39 7.34
C GLU A 17 -1.68 16.93 5.93
N ALA A 18 -1.95 17.87 5.04
CA ALA A 18 -2.26 17.61 3.64
C ALA A 18 -1.13 18.11 2.76
N TYR A 19 -0.58 17.23 1.96
CA TYR A 19 0.46 17.54 0.97
C TYR A 19 -0.19 17.57 -0.42
N PRO A 20 -0.56 18.76 -0.95
CA PRO A 20 -1.22 18.90 -2.25
C PRO A 20 -0.19 18.79 -3.39
N GLU A 21 0.62 17.77 -3.36
CA GLU A 21 1.67 17.51 -4.32
C GLU A 21 1.71 16.02 -4.72
N ARG A 22 2.31 15.75 -5.86
CA ARG A 22 2.52 14.38 -6.32
C ARG A 22 3.67 13.75 -5.56
N LEU A 23 3.50 12.49 -5.15
CA LEU A 23 4.61 11.69 -4.63
C LEU A 23 5.58 11.38 -5.78
N THR A 24 6.84 11.68 -5.57
CA THR A 24 7.93 11.52 -6.54
C THR A 24 9.15 10.90 -5.87
N SER A 25 10.13 10.46 -6.67
CA SER A 25 11.40 9.97 -6.14
C SER A 25 12.14 10.98 -5.25
N LYS A 26 11.87 12.29 -5.43
CA LYS A 26 12.52 13.37 -4.67
C LYS A 26 11.94 13.58 -3.28
N ASN A 27 10.63 13.35 -3.08
CA ASN A 27 9.96 13.63 -1.79
C ASN A 27 9.55 12.35 -1.03
N ALA A 28 9.51 11.18 -1.68
CA ALA A 28 9.00 9.95 -1.09
C ALA A 28 9.77 9.50 0.17
N LEU A 29 11.10 9.57 0.15
CA LEU A 29 11.92 9.21 1.32
C LEU A 29 11.63 10.11 2.51
N GLN A 30 11.60 11.43 2.28
CA GLN A 30 11.31 12.41 3.33
C GLN A 30 9.93 12.18 3.92
N LEU A 31 8.90 12.07 3.07
CA LEU A 31 7.52 11.86 3.51
C LEU A 31 7.35 10.52 4.25
N CYS A 32 7.91 9.43 3.75
CA CYS A 32 7.80 8.13 4.43
C CYS A 32 8.59 8.09 5.77
N SER A 33 9.66 8.86 5.90
CA SER A 33 10.51 8.81 7.12
C SER A 33 9.84 9.38 8.36
N VAL A 34 8.95 10.35 8.22
CA VAL A 34 8.30 11.07 9.34
C VAL A 34 7.06 10.39 9.91
N TYR A 35 6.59 9.32 9.27
CA TYR A 35 5.44 8.53 9.75
C TYR A 35 5.87 7.14 10.20
N ASP A 36 5.12 6.54 11.14
CA ASP A 36 5.39 5.19 11.68
C ASP A 36 4.84 4.08 10.80
N VAL A 37 3.73 4.33 10.10
CA VAL A 37 3.05 3.40 9.21
C VAL A 37 2.65 4.14 7.94
N ILE A 38 2.95 3.55 6.79
CA ILE A 38 2.53 4.07 5.49
C ILE A 38 1.33 3.25 5.00
N VAL A 39 0.29 3.93 4.54
CA VAL A 39 -0.92 3.30 4.01
C VAL A 39 -1.03 3.61 2.52
N ASP A 40 -0.95 2.57 1.69
CA ASP A 40 -1.04 2.68 0.23
C ASP A 40 -2.44 2.32 -0.27
N GLY A 41 -3.22 3.32 -0.63
CA GLY A 41 -4.50 3.20 -1.33
C GLY A 41 -4.44 3.76 -2.75
N THR A 42 -3.27 3.79 -3.38
CA THR A 42 -3.10 4.33 -4.74
C THR A 42 -3.62 3.35 -5.80
N ASP A 43 -3.98 3.90 -6.96
CA ASP A 43 -4.58 3.18 -8.08
C ASP A 43 -3.63 2.99 -9.28
N ASN A 44 -2.35 3.31 -9.11
CA ASN A 44 -1.34 3.19 -10.17
C ASN A 44 -0.07 2.48 -9.69
N PHE A 45 0.57 1.78 -10.60
CA PHE A 45 1.76 0.98 -10.29
C PHE A 45 2.98 1.85 -10.00
N THR A 46 3.19 2.94 -10.73
CA THR A 46 4.33 3.86 -10.54
C THR A 46 4.43 4.31 -9.09
N THR A 47 3.35 4.84 -8.52
CA THR A 47 3.33 5.31 -7.14
C THR A 47 3.50 4.16 -6.14
N ARG A 48 2.88 3.02 -6.40
CA ARG A 48 2.94 1.85 -5.52
C ARG A 48 4.36 1.28 -5.40
N TYR A 49 5.07 1.13 -6.50
CA TYR A 49 6.47 0.68 -6.47
C TYR A 49 7.37 1.72 -5.79
N LEU A 50 7.12 3.00 -6.03
CA LEU A 50 7.83 4.09 -5.37
C LEU A 50 7.64 4.07 -3.84
N ILE A 51 6.40 3.90 -3.36
CA ILE A 51 6.10 3.75 -1.93
C ILE A 51 6.82 2.52 -1.37
N ASN A 52 6.73 1.36 -2.05
CA ASN A 52 7.41 0.14 -1.61
C ASN A 52 8.91 0.37 -1.42
N ASP A 53 9.57 0.99 -2.38
CA ASP A 53 11.00 1.22 -2.33
C ASP A 53 11.37 2.24 -1.24
N ALA A 54 10.55 3.27 -1.05
CA ALA A 54 10.73 4.25 0.02
C ALA A 54 10.57 3.62 1.42
N VAL A 55 9.57 2.76 1.63
CA VAL A 55 9.37 2.11 2.94
C VAL A 55 10.44 1.08 3.26
N ILE A 56 11.02 0.40 2.26
CA ILE A 56 12.18 -0.47 2.45
C ILE A 56 13.37 0.35 2.96
N LYS A 57 13.68 1.48 2.30
CA LYS A 57 14.81 2.35 2.67
C LYS A 57 14.61 3.03 4.03
N THR A 58 13.40 3.39 4.39
CA THR A 58 13.08 4.07 5.67
C THR A 58 12.77 3.09 6.79
N GLY A 59 12.72 1.77 6.51
CA GLY A 59 12.40 0.74 7.51
C GLY A 59 10.96 0.80 8.02
N LYS A 60 10.02 1.41 7.27
CA LYS A 60 8.64 1.57 7.70
C LYS A 60 7.76 0.43 7.18
N PRO A 61 6.73 -0.01 7.93
CA PRO A 61 5.72 -0.93 7.41
C PRO A 61 4.79 -0.21 6.43
N MET A 62 4.31 -0.95 5.43
CA MET A 62 3.33 -0.49 4.46
C MET A 62 2.07 -1.36 4.52
N VAL A 63 0.93 -0.75 4.85
CA VAL A 63 -0.39 -1.37 4.71
C VAL A 63 -0.87 -1.11 3.28
N TYR A 64 -0.99 -2.19 2.53
CA TYR A 64 -1.36 -2.18 1.11
C TYR A 64 -2.81 -2.58 0.92
N GLY A 65 -3.56 -1.80 0.17
CA GLY A 65 -4.89 -2.14 -0.32
C GLY A 65 -5.03 -1.82 -1.81
N ALA A 66 -5.64 -2.73 -2.54
CA ALA A 66 -5.97 -2.52 -3.96
C ALA A 66 -7.33 -3.12 -4.28
N ILE A 67 -8.00 -2.53 -5.26
CA ILE A 67 -9.28 -3.02 -5.77
C ILE A 67 -9.23 -3.11 -7.30
N PHE A 68 -9.92 -4.08 -7.85
CA PHE A 68 -10.08 -4.23 -9.29
C PHE A 68 -11.43 -4.89 -9.60
N LYS A 69 -12.31 -4.23 -10.37
CA LYS A 69 -13.67 -4.72 -10.66
C LYS A 69 -14.44 -5.05 -9.38
N PHE A 70 -14.53 -6.33 -9.03
CA PHE A 70 -15.25 -6.90 -7.89
C PHE A 70 -14.32 -7.50 -6.84
N GLU A 71 -13.02 -7.37 -7.01
CA GLU A 71 -12.02 -8.01 -6.16
C GLU A 71 -11.20 -6.97 -5.39
N GLY A 72 -10.87 -7.30 -4.15
CA GLY A 72 -10.00 -6.51 -3.29
C GLY A 72 -8.82 -7.32 -2.82
N GLN A 73 -7.70 -6.64 -2.60
CA GLN A 73 -6.47 -7.20 -2.06
C GLN A 73 -6.01 -6.39 -0.86
N LEU A 74 -5.47 -7.08 0.14
CA LEU A 74 -4.93 -6.48 1.35
C LEU A 74 -3.70 -7.26 1.81
N SER A 75 -2.66 -6.54 2.23
CA SER A 75 -1.46 -7.12 2.83
C SER A 75 -0.73 -6.08 3.69
N VAL A 76 0.20 -6.52 4.52
CA VAL A 76 1.16 -5.66 5.19
C VAL A 76 2.56 -6.04 4.75
N PHE A 77 3.28 -5.09 4.19
CA PHE A 77 4.64 -5.27 3.69
C PHE A 77 5.66 -4.60 4.60
N ASN A 78 6.90 -5.10 4.56
CA ASN A 78 8.04 -4.58 5.30
C ASN A 78 7.83 -4.46 6.83
N TYR A 79 7.00 -5.34 7.41
CA TYR A 79 6.74 -5.39 8.85
C TYR A 79 7.50 -6.54 9.49
N GLN A 80 8.30 -6.25 10.53
CA GLN A 80 9.06 -7.25 11.33
C GLN A 80 9.82 -8.27 10.47
N ASN A 81 10.64 -7.79 9.54
CA ASN A 81 11.33 -8.62 8.55
C ASN A 81 10.41 -9.42 7.61
N GLY A 82 9.16 -9.01 7.45
CA GLY A 82 8.24 -9.56 6.47
C GLY A 82 8.64 -9.24 5.02
N PRO A 83 7.92 -9.81 4.04
CA PRO A 83 8.16 -9.54 2.63
C PRO A 83 7.84 -8.08 2.26
N SER A 84 8.39 -7.62 1.15
CA SER A 84 8.01 -6.38 0.49
C SER A 84 7.00 -6.62 -0.63
N TYR A 85 6.41 -5.56 -1.19
CA TYR A 85 5.55 -5.65 -2.36
C TYR A 85 6.27 -6.29 -3.56
N ARG A 86 7.57 -6.00 -3.74
CA ARG A 86 8.40 -6.61 -4.79
C ARG A 86 8.67 -8.10 -4.56
N CYS A 87 8.54 -8.61 -3.35
CA CYS A 87 8.60 -10.06 -3.12
C CYS A 87 7.41 -10.80 -3.76
N LEU A 88 6.27 -10.13 -3.91
CA LEU A 88 5.07 -10.66 -4.58
C LEU A 88 5.05 -10.28 -6.07
N PHE A 89 5.40 -9.04 -6.39
CA PHE A 89 5.41 -8.48 -7.74
C PHE A 89 6.79 -7.87 -8.05
N PRO A 90 7.78 -8.69 -8.47
CA PRO A 90 9.16 -8.22 -8.66
C PRO A 90 9.29 -7.13 -9.73
N LYS A 91 8.45 -7.20 -10.76
CA LYS A 91 8.46 -6.26 -11.89
C LYS A 91 7.06 -5.69 -12.13
N PRO A 92 6.97 -4.43 -12.53
CA PRO A 92 5.69 -3.85 -12.93
C PRO A 92 5.14 -4.58 -14.16
N PRO A 93 3.81 -4.63 -14.31
CA PRO A 93 3.20 -5.15 -15.52
C PRO A 93 3.66 -4.31 -16.73
N LYS A 94 3.69 -4.96 -17.90
CA LYS A 94 3.97 -4.24 -19.14
C LYS A 94 2.86 -3.21 -19.40
N LYS A 95 3.25 -2.05 -19.93
CA LYS A 95 2.32 -0.98 -20.31
C LYS A 95 1.14 -1.54 -21.14
N GLY A 96 -0.08 -1.16 -20.74
CA GLY A 96 -1.31 -1.60 -21.41
C GLY A 96 -1.73 -3.05 -21.14
N PHE A 97 -0.99 -3.81 -20.33
CA PHE A 97 -1.36 -5.22 -20.03
C PHE A 97 -2.49 -5.32 -19.01
N ILE A 98 -2.54 -4.41 -18.05
CA ILE A 98 -3.63 -4.32 -17.06
C ILE A 98 -4.38 -3.01 -17.34
N PRO A 99 -5.67 -3.07 -17.70
CA PRO A 99 -6.47 -1.87 -17.87
C PRO A 99 -6.59 -1.14 -16.51
N ASN A 100 -6.61 0.19 -16.55
CA ASN A 100 -6.76 0.98 -15.34
C ASN A 100 -8.21 0.95 -14.82
N CYS A 101 -8.41 1.38 -13.57
CA CYS A 101 -9.73 1.38 -12.92
C CYS A 101 -10.76 2.26 -13.66
N ASN A 102 -10.31 3.31 -14.37
CA ASN A 102 -11.19 4.19 -15.12
C ASN A 102 -11.75 3.53 -16.38
N GLU A 103 -11.04 2.56 -16.95
CA GLU A 103 -11.46 1.85 -18.16
C GLU A 103 -12.46 0.73 -17.88
N VAL A 104 -12.29 0.03 -16.75
CA VAL A 104 -13.11 -1.17 -16.44
C VAL A 104 -14.13 -0.94 -15.35
N GLY A 105 -14.01 0.15 -14.61
CA GLY A 105 -14.83 0.44 -13.44
C GLY A 105 -14.50 -0.43 -12.23
N VAL A 106 -14.91 0.03 -11.06
CA VAL A 106 -14.78 -0.69 -9.79
C VAL A 106 -16.08 -0.58 -8.99
N LEU A 107 -16.40 -1.61 -8.22
CA LEU A 107 -17.55 -1.57 -7.33
C LEU A 107 -17.25 -0.62 -6.16
N GLY A 108 -17.96 0.52 -6.07
CA GLY A 108 -17.65 1.59 -5.10
C GLY A 108 -17.67 1.15 -3.64
N VAL A 109 -18.57 0.22 -3.24
CA VAL A 109 -18.61 -0.31 -1.86
C VAL A 109 -17.31 -1.05 -1.49
N LEU A 110 -16.58 -1.56 -2.46
CA LEU A 110 -15.35 -2.32 -2.23
C LEU A 110 -14.24 -1.44 -1.64
N THR A 111 -14.22 -0.15 -1.99
CA THR A 111 -13.29 0.82 -1.38
C THR A 111 -13.49 0.93 0.13
N GLY A 112 -14.77 0.95 0.58
CA GLY A 112 -15.12 0.96 2.00
C GLY A 112 -14.69 -0.31 2.73
N ILE A 113 -14.95 -1.48 2.12
CA ILE A 113 -14.57 -2.78 2.71
C ILE A 113 -13.04 -2.86 2.87
N ILE A 114 -12.30 -2.68 1.79
CA ILE A 114 -10.84 -2.80 1.82
C ILE A 114 -10.21 -1.68 2.67
N GLY A 115 -10.69 -0.44 2.55
CA GLY A 115 -10.19 0.68 3.35
C GLY A 115 -10.37 0.49 4.85
N THR A 116 -11.52 -0.04 5.29
CA THR A 116 -11.77 -0.36 6.71
C THR A 116 -10.85 -1.50 7.18
N MET A 117 -10.64 -2.51 6.35
CA MET A 117 -9.68 -3.59 6.67
C MET A 117 -8.24 -3.08 6.74
N MET A 118 -7.84 -2.14 5.87
CA MET A 118 -6.54 -1.47 5.95
C MET A 118 -6.37 -0.72 7.27
N ALA A 119 -7.39 0.05 7.68
CA ALA A 119 -7.38 0.76 8.96
C ALA A 119 -7.22 -0.20 10.15
N ASN A 120 -7.89 -1.37 10.10
CA ASN A 120 -7.74 -2.40 11.11
C ASN A 120 -6.29 -2.95 11.18
N GLU A 121 -5.63 -3.17 10.04
CA GLU A 121 -4.21 -3.57 10.03
C GLU A 121 -3.29 -2.50 10.64
N VAL A 122 -3.55 -1.21 10.38
CA VAL A 122 -2.83 -0.10 11.04
C VAL A 122 -2.98 -0.18 12.57
N ILE A 123 -4.21 -0.37 13.06
CA ILE A 123 -4.49 -0.52 14.51
C ILE A 123 -3.72 -1.72 15.08
N LYS A 124 -3.71 -2.86 14.39
CA LYS A 124 -2.98 -4.06 14.80
C LYS A 124 -1.47 -3.81 14.90
N ILE A 125 -0.89 -3.06 13.96
CA ILE A 125 0.53 -2.66 13.99
C ILE A 125 0.80 -1.78 15.21
N ILE A 126 -0.02 -0.75 15.46
CA ILE A 126 0.12 0.18 16.58
C ILE A 126 0.03 -0.54 17.92
N LEU A 127 -0.95 -1.44 18.04
CA LEU A 127 -1.18 -2.22 19.27
C LEU A 127 -0.27 -3.45 19.38
N LYS A 128 0.61 -3.69 18.39
CA LYS A 128 1.55 -4.81 18.35
C LYS A 128 0.87 -6.18 18.46
N PHE A 129 -0.27 -6.37 17.79
CA PHE A 129 -0.95 -7.66 17.73
C PHE A 129 -0.11 -8.67 16.92
N SER A 130 -0.23 -9.97 17.26
CA SER A 130 0.52 -11.05 16.61
C SER A 130 0.06 -11.32 15.17
N ASP A 131 -1.23 -11.07 14.88
CA ASP A 131 -1.88 -11.53 13.64
C ASP A 131 -1.99 -10.43 12.57
N VAL A 132 -0.93 -9.63 12.39
CA VAL A 132 -0.79 -8.69 11.27
C VAL A 132 -0.66 -9.49 9.96
N LEU A 133 -1.28 -9.04 8.88
CA LEU A 133 -1.24 -9.67 7.55
C LEU A 133 0.13 -9.52 6.85
N SER A 134 1.22 -9.76 7.59
CA SER A 134 2.58 -9.80 7.05
C SER A 134 2.88 -11.19 6.49
N GLY A 135 3.39 -11.27 5.27
CA GLY A 135 3.64 -12.55 4.59
C GLY A 135 2.38 -13.23 4.03
N VAL A 136 1.26 -12.51 3.98
CA VAL A 136 -0.01 -13.02 3.46
C VAL A 136 -0.68 -11.96 2.58
N LEU A 137 -1.10 -12.33 1.39
CA LEU A 137 -2.05 -11.56 0.59
C LEU A 137 -3.46 -12.09 0.85
N LEU A 138 -4.31 -11.25 1.42
CA LEU A 138 -5.73 -11.49 1.52
C LEU A 138 -6.40 -11.03 0.21
N CYS A 139 -7.13 -11.92 -0.45
CA CYS A 139 -7.95 -11.62 -1.61
C CYS A 139 -9.43 -11.76 -1.24
N TYR A 140 -10.24 -10.77 -1.56
CA TYR A 140 -11.68 -10.72 -1.32
C TYR A 140 -12.44 -10.62 -2.64
N ASP A 141 -13.37 -11.53 -2.90
CA ASP A 141 -14.32 -11.47 -4.02
C ASP A 141 -15.68 -10.99 -3.50
N SER A 142 -16.08 -9.78 -3.86
CA SER A 142 -17.33 -9.17 -3.40
C SER A 142 -18.60 -9.83 -3.97
N ARG A 143 -18.50 -10.57 -5.08
CA ARG A 143 -19.65 -11.29 -5.67
C ARG A 143 -20.06 -12.52 -4.84
N THR A 144 -19.06 -13.16 -4.24
CA THR A 144 -19.25 -14.41 -3.49
C THR A 144 -18.99 -14.24 -2.00
N THR A 145 -18.54 -13.05 -1.57
CA THR A 145 -18.05 -12.75 -0.21
C THR A 145 -16.92 -13.68 0.27
N LYS A 146 -16.27 -14.36 -0.66
CA LYS A 146 -15.18 -15.29 -0.36
C LYS A 146 -13.88 -14.54 -0.07
N MET A 147 -13.22 -14.96 1.00
CA MET A 147 -11.85 -14.53 1.33
C MET A 147 -10.88 -15.69 1.09
N SER A 148 -9.77 -15.40 0.45
CA SER A 148 -8.67 -16.35 0.22
C SER A 148 -7.37 -15.75 0.70
N LYS A 149 -6.47 -16.57 1.23
CA LYS A 149 -5.15 -16.15 1.71
C LYS A 149 -4.07 -16.84 0.88
N LEU A 150 -3.18 -16.04 0.30
CA LEU A 150 -2.00 -16.51 -0.43
C LEU A 150 -0.76 -16.18 0.39
N LYS A 151 0.12 -17.16 0.58
CA LYS A 151 1.39 -16.95 1.28
C LYS A 151 2.35 -16.16 0.40
N ILE A 152 3.01 -15.17 0.97
CA ILE A 152 4.07 -14.38 0.34
C ILE A 152 5.38 -14.74 1.04
N ASN A 153 6.35 -15.25 0.29
CA ASN A 153 7.68 -15.52 0.82
C ASN A 153 8.55 -14.26 0.68
N ARG A 154 9.35 -13.96 1.71
CA ARG A 154 10.35 -12.89 1.64
C ARG A 154 11.43 -13.27 0.63
N ASN A 155 11.74 -12.36 -0.28
CA ASN A 155 12.86 -12.44 -1.19
C ASN A 155 13.91 -11.41 -0.75
N GLN A 156 14.96 -11.88 -0.08
CA GLN A 156 15.98 -10.97 0.47
C GLN A 156 16.76 -10.26 -0.64
N SER A 157 17.05 -10.92 -1.76
CA SER A 157 17.80 -10.32 -2.86
C SER A 157 17.07 -9.12 -3.48
N GLU A 158 15.74 -9.15 -3.59
CA GLU A 158 14.95 -8.00 -4.05
C GLU A 158 15.01 -6.84 -3.06
N ILE A 159 14.98 -7.14 -1.76
CA ILE A 159 15.08 -6.12 -0.71
C ILE A 159 16.48 -5.49 -0.70
N ASP A 160 17.53 -6.30 -0.74
CA ASP A 160 18.91 -5.83 -0.78
C ASP A 160 19.21 -4.99 -2.02
N HIS A 161 18.64 -5.39 -3.16
CA HIS A 161 18.72 -4.59 -4.39
C HIS A 161 18.18 -3.17 -4.18
N ILE A 162 17.03 -3.00 -3.53
CA ILE A 162 16.45 -1.68 -3.25
C ILE A 162 17.29 -0.91 -2.22
N ILE A 163 17.74 -1.58 -1.15
CA ILE A 163 18.58 -0.93 -0.12
C ILE A 163 19.85 -0.33 -0.75
N ASN A 164 20.48 -1.07 -1.67
CA ASN A 164 21.75 -0.68 -2.30
C ASN A 164 21.61 0.34 -3.45
N GLN A 165 20.39 0.65 -3.91
CA GLN A 165 20.19 1.73 -4.87
C GLN A 165 20.55 3.09 -4.25
N THR A 166 21.22 3.93 -4.99
CA THR A 166 21.59 5.29 -4.54
C THR A 166 20.35 6.20 -4.47
N GLU A 167 19.45 6.06 -5.43
CA GLU A 167 18.24 6.88 -5.58
C GLU A 167 17.02 6.02 -5.84
N LEU A 168 15.85 6.53 -5.45
CA LEU A 168 14.58 5.91 -5.83
C LEU A 168 14.33 6.10 -7.33
N GLN A 169 13.86 5.05 -7.99
CA GLN A 169 13.53 5.07 -9.40
C GLN A 169 12.00 5.14 -9.61
N GLU A 170 11.57 6.05 -10.46
CA GLU A 170 10.18 6.08 -10.92
C GLU A 170 10.04 5.14 -12.11
N ILE A 171 9.05 4.25 -12.02
CA ILE A 171 8.73 3.34 -13.11
C ILE A 171 7.88 4.10 -14.12
N GLN A 172 8.22 4.05 -15.39
CA GLN A 172 7.40 4.62 -16.45
C GLN A 172 6.29 3.63 -16.81
N GLU A 173 5.05 4.09 -16.69
CA GLU A 173 3.83 3.39 -17.14
C GLU A 173 3.59 3.57 -18.63
#